data_7b9ce2ed190b0ad693dd6f604e7b22fc
#
_entry.id   7b9ce2ed190b0ad693dd6f604e7b22fc
#
_cell.length_a   1.000
_cell.length_b   1.000
_cell.length_c   1.000
_cell.angle_alpha   90.00
_cell.angle_beta   90.00
_cell.angle_gamma   90.00
#
_symmetry.space_group_name_H-M   'P 1'
#
loop_
_entity.id
_entity.type
_entity.pdbx_description
1 polymer ?
#
loop_
_entity_poly.entity_id
_entity_poly.type
_entity_poly.pdbx_seq_one_letter_code
_entity_poly.pdbx_strand_id
1 'polypeptide(L)'
;MQKYKMPISRLRMMVCLIGMLLPMCMFAQQITVQGVVKDQTGDTVIGASVVQKNTTNGTITGIDGDFSLNVPSDAVIVVSFVGYK
;
A
#
# COMPACT_ATOMS: atom_id res chain seq x y z
N MET A 1 36.26 43.66 15.93
CA MET A 1 35.45 43.44 14.84
C MET A 1 34.51 42.30 15.05
N GLN A 2 33.34 42.56 14.80
CA GLN A 2 32.35 41.58 15.07
C GLN A 2 32.04 40.76 13.84
N LYS A 3 32.06 39.49 14.00
CA LYS A 3 31.68 38.65 12.94
C LYS A 3 30.34 38.16 13.11
N TYR A 4 29.70 38.03 12.02
CA TYR A 4 28.49 37.35 12.09
C TYR A 4 28.72 35.93 12.25
N LYS A 5 28.16 35.43 13.29
CA LYS A 5 28.06 34.02 13.48
C LYS A 5 26.63 33.71 13.48
N MET A 6 26.26 32.87 12.58
CA MET A 6 24.91 32.35 12.61
C MET A 6 24.75 31.54 13.91
N PRO A 7 23.76 31.83 14.72
CA PRO A 7 23.58 31.08 15.94
C PRO A 7 23.36 29.62 15.61
N ILE A 8 23.99 28.77 16.37
CA ILE A 8 23.81 27.32 16.19
C ILE A 8 22.37 26.91 16.29
N SER A 9 21.60 27.62 17.14
CA SER A 9 20.19 27.33 17.29
C SER A 9 19.41 27.51 16.01
N ARG A 10 19.72 28.54 15.22
CA ARG A 10 19.04 28.73 13.95
C ARG A 10 19.40 27.68 12.94
N LEU A 11 20.68 27.32 12.89
CA LEU A 11 21.11 26.28 12.02
C LEU A 11 20.45 24.95 12.36
N ARG A 12 20.35 24.67 13.64
CA ARG A 12 19.70 23.45 14.09
C ARG A 12 18.22 23.43 13.75
N MET A 13 17.56 24.57 13.90
CA MET A 13 16.16 24.68 13.53
C MET A 13 15.94 24.42 12.05
N MET A 14 16.79 24.96 11.19
CA MET A 14 16.67 24.73 9.77
C MET A 14 16.87 23.26 9.41
N VAL A 15 17.84 22.63 10.01
CA VAL A 15 18.11 21.21 9.76
C VAL A 15 16.96 20.36 10.26
N CYS A 16 16.41 20.67 11.42
CA CYS A 16 15.28 19.94 11.94
C CYS A 16 14.03 20.11 11.10
N LEU A 17 13.82 21.30 10.57
CA LEU A 17 12.67 21.56 9.73
C LEU A 17 12.75 20.78 8.44
N ILE A 18 13.90 20.73 7.83
CA ILE A 18 14.12 19.94 6.62
C ILE A 18 13.96 18.46 6.92
N GLY A 19 14.48 18.02 8.06
CA GLY A 19 14.35 16.63 8.48
C GLY A 19 12.90 16.21 8.74
N MET A 20 12.08 17.15 9.21
CA MET A 20 10.67 16.82 9.43
C MET A 20 9.88 16.73 8.15
N LEU A 21 10.29 17.44 7.11
CA LEU A 21 9.57 17.37 5.84
C LEU A 21 9.86 16.11 5.06
N LEU A 22 11.05 15.56 5.21
CA LEU A 22 11.45 14.38 4.45
C LEU A 22 10.61 13.13 4.75
N PRO A 23 10.28 12.81 6.00
CA PRO A 23 9.49 11.60 6.26
C PRO A 23 8.10 11.64 5.68
N MET A 24 7.51 12.81 5.50
CA MET A 24 6.14 12.89 5.00
C MET A 24 6.00 12.49 3.54
N CYS A 25 7.10 12.48 2.80
CA CYS A 25 7.08 12.10 1.39
C CYS A 25 7.19 10.59 1.19
N MET A 26 7.42 9.82 2.24
CA MET A 26 7.79 8.43 2.10
C MET A 26 6.68 7.45 2.43
N PHE A 27 5.48 7.93 2.74
CA PHE A 27 4.53 6.98 3.27
C PHE A 27 3.32 6.74 2.43
N ALA A 28 3.44 5.74 1.62
CA ALA A 28 2.29 4.90 1.40
C ALA A 28 2.48 3.69 2.32
N GLN A 29 1.76 3.62 3.41
CA GLN A 29 1.78 2.43 4.22
C GLN A 29 1.13 1.31 3.44
N GLN A 30 1.89 0.25 3.27
CA GLN A 30 1.34 -0.94 2.65
C GLN A 30 0.82 -1.87 3.71
N ILE A 31 -0.32 -2.45 3.42
CA ILE A 31 -0.92 -3.45 4.28
C ILE A 31 -1.05 -4.75 3.50
N THR A 32 -1.13 -5.85 4.20
CA THR A 32 -1.40 -7.14 3.61
C THR A 32 -2.89 -7.43 3.74
N VAL A 33 -3.56 -7.55 2.60
CA VAL A 33 -4.97 -7.91 2.56
C VAL A 33 -5.05 -9.41 2.33
N GLN A 34 -5.75 -10.09 3.21
CA GLN A 34 -6.01 -11.51 3.09
C GLN A 34 -7.50 -11.75 3.07
N GLY A 35 -7.91 -12.66 2.23
CA GLY A 35 -9.32 -12.96 2.13
C GLY A 35 -9.57 -14.27 1.40
N VAL A 36 -10.84 -14.57 1.26
CA VAL A 36 -11.33 -15.76 0.56
C VAL A 36 -12.40 -15.30 -0.40
N VAL A 37 -12.30 -15.74 -1.65
CA VAL A 37 -13.29 -15.44 -2.67
C VAL A 37 -14.28 -16.59 -2.73
N LYS A 38 -15.56 -16.25 -2.62
CA LYS A 38 -16.65 -17.23 -2.70
C LYS A 38 -17.67 -16.77 -3.72
N ASP A 39 -18.33 -17.74 -4.33
CA ASP A 39 -19.40 -17.44 -5.26
C ASP A 39 -20.73 -17.31 -4.51
N GLN A 40 -21.82 -17.17 -5.27
CA GLN A 40 -23.14 -16.97 -4.69
C GLN A 40 -23.64 -18.17 -3.90
N THR A 41 -23.11 -19.34 -4.19
CA THR A 41 -23.50 -20.55 -3.49
C THR A 41 -22.65 -20.81 -2.25
N GLY A 42 -21.66 -19.97 -2.01
CA GLY A 42 -20.76 -20.14 -0.88
C GLY A 42 -19.54 -21.00 -1.16
N ASP A 43 -19.40 -21.46 -2.40
CA ASP A 43 -18.23 -22.24 -2.78
C ASP A 43 -17.05 -21.35 -3.03
N THR A 44 -15.86 -21.83 -2.69
CA THR A 44 -14.64 -21.09 -2.94
C THR A 44 -14.34 -21.06 -4.43
N VAL A 45 -13.78 -19.93 -4.87
CA VAL A 45 -13.45 -19.71 -6.28
C VAL A 45 -11.95 -19.86 -6.45
N ILE A 46 -11.55 -20.85 -7.24
CA ILE A 46 -10.16 -21.11 -7.54
C ILE A 46 -9.78 -20.35 -8.81
N GLY A 47 -8.64 -19.69 -8.77
CA GLY A 47 -8.13 -19.02 -9.98
C GLY A 47 -8.77 -17.67 -10.26
N ALA A 48 -9.47 -17.08 -9.29
CA ALA A 48 -9.95 -15.72 -9.46
C ALA A 48 -8.81 -14.73 -9.43
N SER A 49 -8.95 -13.68 -10.21
CA SER A 49 -7.96 -12.62 -10.28
C SER A 49 -8.28 -11.55 -9.23
N VAL A 50 -7.32 -11.23 -8.39
CA VAL A 50 -7.45 -10.20 -7.35
C VAL A 50 -6.39 -9.15 -7.65
N VAL A 51 -6.83 -7.95 -8.02
CA VAL A 51 -5.93 -6.91 -8.52
C VAL A 51 -6.23 -5.59 -7.83
N GLN A 52 -5.18 -4.87 -7.50
CA GLN A 52 -5.32 -3.50 -7.04
C GLN A 52 -5.74 -2.63 -8.23
N LYS A 53 -6.83 -1.91 -8.06
CA LYS A 53 -7.42 -1.11 -9.14
C LYS A 53 -6.40 -0.13 -9.71
N ASN A 54 -6.36 -0.05 -11.03
CA ASN A 54 -5.48 0.86 -11.78
C ASN A 54 -4.01 0.50 -11.68
N THR A 55 -3.68 -0.73 -11.31
CA THR A 55 -2.29 -1.18 -11.26
C THR A 55 -2.19 -2.58 -11.80
N THR A 56 -0.94 -3.06 -11.93
CA THR A 56 -0.68 -4.44 -12.29
C THR A 56 -0.40 -5.30 -11.07
N ASN A 57 -0.55 -4.73 -9.88
CA ASN A 57 -0.31 -5.46 -8.64
C ASN A 57 -1.49 -6.38 -8.35
N GLY A 58 -1.28 -7.68 -8.47
CA GLY A 58 -2.37 -8.61 -8.28
C GLY A 58 -1.89 -10.01 -7.97
N THR A 59 -2.85 -10.88 -7.69
CA THR A 59 -2.59 -12.27 -7.40
C THR A 59 -3.79 -13.10 -7.86
N ILE A 60 -3.69 -14.41 -7.72
CA ILE A 60 -4.72 -15.35 -8.12
C ILE A 60 -5.06 -16.20 -6.90
N THR A 61 -6.35 -16.47 -6.71
CA THR A 61 -6.78 -17.28 -5.58
C THR A 61 -6.32 -18.71 -5.71
N GLY A 62 -6.03 -19.32 -4.57
CA GLY A 62 -5.59 -20.69 -4.49
C GLY A 62 -6.73 -21.68 -4.41
N ILE A 63 -6.40 -22.89 -4.00
CA ILE A 63 -7.35 -24.03 -3.96
C ILE A 63 -8.53 -23.74 -3.06
N ASP A 64 -8.29 -23.03 -1.97
CA ASP A 64 -9.35 -22.69 -1.01
C ASP A 64 -9.97 -21.35 -1.30
N GLY A 65 -9.71 -20.77 -2.47
CA GLY A 65 -10.18 -19.44 -2.80
C GLY A 65 -9.46 -18.33 -2.06
N ASP A 66 -8.42 -18.65 -1.36
CA ASP A 66 -7.68 -17.72 -0.53
C ASP A 66 -6.72 -16.88 -1.35
N PHE A 67 -6.46 -15.67 -0.87
CA PHE A 67 -5.47 -14.80 -1.49
C PHE A 67 -4.82 -13.92 -0.43
N SER A 68 -3.66 -13.41 -0.79
CA SER A 68 -2.93 -12.44 0.02
C SER A 68 -2.28 -11.44 -0.93
N LEU A 69 -2.46 -10.16 -0.67
CA LEU A 69 -1.97 -9.11 -1.55
C LEU A 69 -1.53 -7.91 -0.73
N ASN A 70 -0.33 -7.43 -1.01
CA ASN A 70 0.18 -6.21 -0.37
C ASN A 70 -0.24 -5.00 -1.18
N VAL A 71 -0.95 -4.08 -0.55
CA VAL A 71 -1.49 -2.89 -1.22
C VAL A 71 -1.39 -1.70 -0.27
N PRO A 72 -1.42 -0.47 -0.82
CA PRO A 72 -1.56 0.71 0.04
C PRO A 72 -2.86 0.67 0.82
N SER A 73 -2.88 1.33 1.96
CA SER A 73 -4.02 1.26 2.88
C SER A 73 -5.31 1.83 2.29
N ASP A 74 -5.19 2.67 1.27
CA ASP A 74 -6.35 3.26 0.59
C ASP A 74 -6.68 2.61 -0.74
N ALA A 75 -6.11 1.45 -1.02
CA ALA A 75 -6.29 0.78 -2.31
C ALA A 75 -7.67 0.17 -2.44
N VAL A 76 -8.13 0.11 -3.68
CA VAL A 76 -9.36 -0.57 -4.04
C VAL A 76 -8.98 -1.89 -4.71
N ILE A 77 -9.59 -2.96 -4.27
CA ILE A 77 -9.31 -4.30 -4.77
C ILE A 77 -10.44 -4.71 -5.71
N VAL A 78 -10.04 -5.18 -6.87
CA VAL A 78 -11.00 -5.68 -7.88
C VAL A 78 -10.79 -7.18 -8.00
N VAL A 79 -11.87 -7.93 -7.80
CA VAL A 79 -11.86 -9.38 -7.94
C VAL A 79 -12.64 -9.72 -9.20
N SER A 80 -12.03 -10.50 -10.08
CA SER A 80 -12.68 -10.93 -11.29
C SER A 80 -12.39 -12.39 -11.53
N PHE A 81 -13.34 -13.06 -12.18
CA PHE A 81 -13.22 -14.47 -12.48
C PHE A 81 -13.79 -14.73 -13.85
N VAL A 82 -12.98 -15.30 -14.71
CA VAL A 82 -13.34 -15.55 -16.10
C VAL A 82 -13.54 -17.04 -16.30
N GLY A 83 -14.56 -17.40 -17.07
CA GLY A 83 -14.79 -18.78 -17.44
C GLY A 83 -15.68 -19.54 -16.49
N TYR A 84 -16.20 -18.89 -15.49
CA TYR A 84 -17.12 -19.52 -14.59
C TYR A 84 -18.53 -19.48 -15.16
N LYS A 85 -19.22 -20.53 -15.02
CA LYS A 85 -20.60 -20.57 -15.49
C LYS A 85 -21.56 -20.89 -14.38
#